data_f9d1fb0d5b0dafa1820c4e3f7375128e
#
_entry.id   f9d1fb0d5b0dafa1820c4e3f7375128e
#
_cell.length_a   1.000
_cell.length_b   1.000
_cell.length_c   1.000
_cell.angle_alpha   90.00
_cell.angle_beta   90.00
_cell.angle_gamma   90.00
#
_symmetry.space_group_name_H-M   'P 1'
#
loop_
_entity.id
_entity.type
_entity.pdbx_description
1 polymer ?
#
loop_
_entity_poly.entity_id
_entity_poly.type
_entity_poly.pdbx_seq_one_letter_code
_entity_poly.pdbx_strand_id
1 'polypeptide(L)'
;MGICWDQWFPEAARCMALAGAELLFYPTAIGSEPILEVDSAPHWQRCMQGHAAANLMPVIAANRIGTEHITPDEENQQQASSLSFYGTSFLTDGTGAVLQQLGRDEAGIAMQTYDLDELEEMRMSWGVFRDRRPEYYRAISTPPTVVLPR
;
A
#
# COMPACT_ATOMS: atom_id res chain seq x y z
N MET A 1 -8.85 -4.15 5.42
CA MET A 1 -7.81 -3.17 5.81
C MET A 1 -6.51 -3.91 6.05
N GLY A 2 -5.42 -3.43 5.48
CA GLY A 2 -4.06 -3.85 5.81
C GLY A 2 -3.35 -2.75 6.58
N ILE A 3 -2.41 -3.09 7.46
CA ILE A 3 -1.75 -2.10 8.32
C ILE A 3 -0.27 -2.04 7.97
N CYS A 4 0.22 -0.82 7.69
CA CYS A 4 1.63 -0.50 7.49
C CYS A 4 2.32 -1.46 6.51
N TRP A 5 3.18 -2.38 6.98
CA TRP A 5 3.96 -3.29 6.14
C TRP A 5 3.12 -4.21 5.24
N ASP A 6 1.87 -4.50 5.61
CA ASP A 6 0.94 -5.29 4.78
C ASP A 6 0.71 -4.69 3.39
N GLN A 7 0.94 -3.38 3.26
CA GLN A 7 0.79 -2.64 2.01
C GLN A 7 1.74 -3.09 0.88
N TRP A 8 2.81 -3.82 1.20
CA TRP A 8 3.77 -4.29 0.21
C TRP A 8 3.37 -5.60 -0.47
N PHE A 9 2.39 -6.33 0.07
CA PHE A 9 2.06 -7.68 -0.36
C PHE A 9 0.81 -7.72 -1.24
N PRO A 10 0.97 -7.93 -2.58
CA PRO A 10 -0.17 -8.05 -3.49
C PRO A 10 -1.06 -9.25 -3.16
N GLU A 11 -0.50 -10.30 -2.54
CA GLU A 11 -1.25 -11.46 -2.07
C GLU A 11 -2.28 -11.06 -1.00
N ALA A 12 -1.91 -10.18 -0.08
CA ALA A 12 -2.81 -9.69 0.97
C ALA A 12 -3.97 -8.89 0.36
N ALA A 13 -3.68 -7.99 -0.58
CA ALA A 13 -4.68 -7.22 -1.30
C ALA A 13 -5.66 -8.14 -2.07
N ARG A 14 -5.12 -9.15 -2.77
CA ARG A 14 -5.93 -10.13 -3.51
C ARG A 14 -6.79 -10.98 -2.58
N CYS A 15 -6.27 -11.42 -1.43
CA CYS A 15 -7.04 -12.18 -0.45
C CYS A 15 -8.20 -11.36 0.12
N MET A 16 -7.97 -10.09 0.46
CA MET A 16 -9.04 -9.20 0.94
C MET A 16 -10.13 -8.99 -0.13
N ALA A 17 -9.74 -8.78 -1.39
CA ALA A 17 -10.68 -8.65 -2.49
C ALA A 17 -11.52 -9.92 -2.71
N LEU A 18 -10.90 -11.10 -2.62
CA LEU A 18 -11.59 -12.39 -2.73
C LEU A 18 -12.50 -12.67 -1.53
N ALA A 19 -12.22 -12.07 -0.38
CA ALA A 19 -13.06 -12.13 0.81
C ALA A 19 -14.23 -11.11 0.77
N GLY A 20 -14.41 -10.38 -0.35
CA GLY A 20 -15.51 -9.45 -0.57
C GLY A 20 -15.22 -8.00 -0.19
N ALA A 21 -13.95 -7.61 -0.01
CA ALA A 21 -13.63 -6.21 0.20
C ALA A 21 -13.96 -5.39 -1.06
N GLU A 22 -14.59 -4.23 -0.85
CA GLU A 22 -14.96 -3.28 -1.90
C GLU A 22 -13.97 -2.11 -1.95
N LEU A 23 -13.38 -1.76 -0.80
CA LEU A 23 -12.39 -0.71 -0.64
C LEU A 23 -11.22 -1.24 0.21
N LEU A 24 -9.99 -0.86 -0.12
CA LEU A 24 -8.81 -1.17 0.66
C LEU A 24 -8.28 0.07 1.40
N PHE A 25 -8.10 -0.07 2.69
CA PHE A 25 -7.51 0.96 3.54
C PHE A 25 -6.12 0.51 4.02
N TYR A 26 -5.14 1.40 3.88
CA TYR A 26 -3.77 1.21 4.35
C TYR A 26 -3.33 2.38 5.23
N PRO A 27 -3.69 2.38 6.54
CA PRO A 27 -3.08 3.29 7.48
C PRO A 27 -1.61 2.91 7.71
N THR A 28 -0.72 3.89 7.62
CA THR A 28 0.72 3.63 7.66
C THR A 28 1.52 4.80 8.25
N ALA A 29 2.74 4.50 8.65
CA ALA A 29 3.77 5.46 9.04
C ALA A 29 5.06 5.08 8.28
N ILE A 30 5.07 5.35 6.97
CA ILE A 30 6.20 5.04 6.10
C ILE A 30 6.96 6.30 5.70
N GLY A 31 8.28 6.21 5.70
CA GLY A 31 9.19 7.29 5.38
C GLY A 31 10.53 6.79 4.87
N SER A 32 11.45 7.72 4.67
CA SER A 32 12.85 7.46 4.35
C SER A 32 13.74 7.92 5.49
N GLU A 33 14.80 7.17 5.71
CA GLU A 33 15.93 7.65 6.50
C GLU A 33 16.73 8.62 5.63
N PRO A 34 16.89 9.90 6.04
CA PRO A 34 17.59 10.89 5.23
C PRO A 34 19.01 10.49 4.84
N ILE A 35 19.68 9.71 5.68
CA ILE A 35 21.03 9.21 5.43
C ILE A 35 21.13 8.27 4.20
N LEU A 36 20.02 7.66 3.79
CA LEU A 36 20.01 6.74 2.65
C LEU A 36 19.90 7.45 1.31
N GLU A 37 19.62 8.75 1.29
CA GLU A 37 19.45 9.59 0.09
C GLU A 37 18.46 9.02 -0.96
N VAL A 38 17.55 8.14 -0.51
CA VAL A 38 16.57 7.47 -1.38
C VAL A 38 15.17 7.94 -1.05
N ASP A 39 14.47 8.52 -2.04
CA ASP A 39 13.04 8.78 -1.95
C ASP A 39 12.25 7.58 -2.48
N SER A 40 11.79 6.73 -1.58
CA SER A 40 10.97 5.56 -1.95
C SER A 40 9.46 5.84 -2.02
N ALA A 41 9.01 7.07 -1.77
CA ALA A 41 7.59 7.43 -1.86
C ALA A 41 6.95 7.09 -3.22
N PRO A 42 7.59 7.37 -4.38
CA PRO A 42 7.02 6.98 -5.68
C PRO A 42 6.92 5.46 -5.88
N HIS A 43 7.82 4.69 -5.29
CA HIS A 43 7.75 3.22 -5.32
C HIS A 43 6.57 2.73 -4.48
N TRP A 44 6.46 3.23 -3.25
CA TRP A 44 5.34 2.94 -2.35
C TRP A 44 3.99 3.23 -3.01
N GLN A 45 3.82 4.42 -3.59
CA GLN A 45 2.58 4.82 -4.25
C GLN A 45 2.23 3.88 -5.42
N ARG A 46 3.21 3.54 -6.28
CA ARG A 46 2.99 2.62 -7.39
C ARG A 46 2.56 1.23 -6.94
N CYS A 47 3.09 0.75 -5.81
CA CYS A 47 2.68 -0.52 -5.24
C CYS A 47 1.18 -0.50 -4.88
N MET A 48 0.72 0.55 -4.20
CA MET A 48 -0.69 0.71 -3.82
C MET A 48 -1.60 0.87 -5.05
N GLN A 49 -1.19 1.65 -6.04
CA GLN A 49 -1.91 1.77 -7.30
C GLN A 49 -2.02 0.42 -8.03
N GLY A 50 -0.96 -0.39 -7.98
CA GLY A 50 -0.97 -1.76 -8.51
C GLY A 50 -2.00 -2.65 -7.81
N HIS A 51 -2.17 -2.52 -6.50
CA HIS A 51 -3.21 -3.26 -5.77
C HIS A 51 -4.61 -2.83 -6.20
N ALA A 52 -4.85 -1.53 -6.36
CA ALA A 52 -6.12 -1.02 -6.86
C ALA A 52 -6.43 -1.58 -8.26
N ALA A 53 -5.50 -1.37 -9.20
CA ALA A 53 -5.65 -1.79 -10.60
C ALA A 53 -5.85 -3.30 -10.76
N ALA A 54 -5.04 -4.11 -10.05
CA ALA A 54 -5.12 -5.57 -10.14
C ALA A 54 -6.41 -6.16 -9.55
N ASN A 55 -7.07 -5.45 -8.64
CA ASN A 55 -8.28 -5.90 -7.97
C ASN A 55 -9.54 -5.13 -8.38
N LEU A 56 -9.41 -4.13 -9.27
CA LEU A 56 -10.49 -3.22 -9.64
C LEU A 56 -11.21 -2.68 -8.40
N MET A 57 -10.43 -2.17 -7.46
CA MET A 57 -10.89 -1.82 -6.14
C MET A 57 -10.11 -0.60 -5.63
N PRO A 58 -10.78 0.51 -5.26
CA PRO A 58 -10.09 1.70 -4.76
C PRO A 58 -9.20 1.41 -3.55
N VAL A 59 -8.06 2.10 -3.51
CA VAL A 59 -7.14 2.11 -2.37
C VAL A 59 -7.14 3.47 -1.71
N ILE A 60 -7.24 3.46 -0.40
CA ILE A 60 -7.16 4.61 0.48
C ILE A 60 -5.91 4.45 1.35
N ALA A 61 -4.86 5.20 1.04
CA ALA A 61 -3.60 5.18 1.78
C ALA A 61 -3.47 6.43 2.64
N ALA A 62 -3.47 6.23 3.96
CA ALA A 62 -3.30 7.30 4.93
C ALA A 62 -1.93 7.18 5.59
N ASN A 63 -1.04 8.13 5.32
CA ASN A 63 0.33 8.12 5.82
C ASN A 63 0.58 9.28 6.79
N ARG A 64 1.51 9.06 7.69
CA ARG A 64 2.03 10.05 8.63
C ARG A 64 2.87 11.12 7.92
N ILE A 65 2.93 12.30 8.50
CA ILE A 65 3.81 13.42 8.14
C ILE A 65 4.85 13.68 9.23
N GLY A 66 5.86 14.50 8.92
CA GLY A 66 6.88 14.98 9.85
C GLY A 66 8.09 14.06 9.96
N THR A 67 8.99 14.39 10.87
CA THR A 67 10.24 13.65 11.10
C THR A 67 10.35 13.24 12.56
N GLU A 68 10.69 11.99 12.80
CA GLU A 68 11.09 11.48 14.10
C GLU A 68 12.61 11.41 14.19
N HIS A 69 13.15 11.84 15.32
CA HIS A 69 14.55 11.73 15.65
C HIS A 69 14.73 10.70 16.76
N ILE A 70 15.57 9.72 16.50
CA ILE A 70 15.93 8.69 17.47
C ILE A 70 17.18 9.16 18.20
N THR A 71 17.04 9.39 19.51
CA THR A 71 18.14 9.79 20.36
C THR A 71 19.01 8.57 20.66
N PRO A 72 20.37 8.70 20.59
CA PRO A 72 21.27 7.64 20.98
C PRO A 72 21.05 7.21 22.44
N ASP A 73 20.90 5.91 22.66
CA ASP A 73 20.79 5.28 23.97
C ASP A 73 21.46 3.88 23.96
N GLU A 74 21.40 3.17 25.08
CA GLU A 74 21.99 1.84 25.21
C GLU A 74 21.23 0.77 24.39
N GLU A 75 19.92 0.93 24.19
CA GLU A 75 19.09 -0.04 23.48
C GLU A 75 19.35 0.00 21.98
N ASN A 76 19.60 1.20 21.41
CA ASN A 76 19.90 1.39 20.00
C ASN A 76 21.40 1.43 19.68
N GLN A 77 22.26 0.95 20.61
CA GLN A 77 23.71 0.89 20.46
C GLN A 77 24.35 2.26 20.14
N GLN A 78 23.82 3.32 20.74
CA GLN A 78 24.28 4.71 20.56
C GLN A 78 24.15 5.21 19.11
N GLN A 79 23.21 4.66 18.32
CA GLN A 79 22.94 5.14 16.97
C GLN A 79 21.97 6.33 16.97
N ALA A 80 22.41 7.44 16.40
CA ALA A 80 21.52 8.53 16.03
C ALA A 80 20.89 8.22 14.67
N SER A 81 19.58 8.31 14.59
CA SER A 81 18.84 8.10 13.33
C SER A 81 17.67 9.08 13.25
N SER A 82 17.15 9.28 12.07
CA SER A 82 15.90 10.00 11.87
C SER A 82 15.09 9.35 10.76
N LEU A 83 13.76 9.43 10.87
CA LEU A 83 12.82 8.94 9.87
C LEU A 83 11.92 10.09 9.45
N SER A 84 11.99 10.47 8.20
CA SER A 84 11.08 11.47 7.61
C SER A 84 9.96 10.77 6.87
N PHE A 85 8.73 10.92 7.36
CA PHE A 85 7.55 10.32 6.77
C PHE A 85 7.18 11.04 5.46
N TYR A 86 6.69 10.27 4.48
CA TYR A 86 6.39 10.84 3.15
C TYR A 86 5.19 11.77 3.14
N GLY A 87 4.28 11.68 4.12
CA GLY A 87 2.96 12.25 3.96
C GLY A 87 2.29 11.64 2.73
N THR A 88 1.97 12.46 1.77
CA THR A 88 1.45 12.08 0.44
C THR A 88 0.30 11.08 0.47
N SER A 89 -0.53 11.10 1.54
CA SER A 89 -1.75 10.29 1.62
C SER A 89 -2.59 10.47 0.37
N PHE A 90 -3.18 9.41 -0.16
CA PHE A 90 -3.90 9.47 -1.43
C PHE A 90 -5.07 8.50 -1.50
N LEU A 91 -5.96 8.78 -2.44
CA LEU A 91 -7.13 7.99 -2.80
C LEU A 91 -7.05 7.63 -4.28
N THR A 92 -7.34 6.38 -4.64
CA THR A 92 -7.41 5.95 -6.04
C THR A 92 -8.84 5.62 -6.44
N ASP A 93 -9.10 5.56 -7.74
CA ASP A 93 -10.24 4.83 -8.28
C ASP A 93 -9.98 3.31 -8.36
N GLY A 94 -10.92 2.55 -8.88
CA GLY A 94 -10.79 1.10 -9.06
C GLY A 94 -9.75 0.70 -10.11
N THR A 95 -9.28 1.60 -10.95
CA THR A 95 -8.23 1.33 -11.96
C THR A 95 -6.83 1.66 -11.47
N GLY A 96 -6.73 2.24 -10.27
CA GLY A 96 -5.48 2.69 -9.67
C GLY A 96 -5.06 4.11 -10.03
N ALA A 97 -5.89 4.87 -10.74
CA ALA A 97 -5.63 6.28 -10.98
C ALA A 97 -5.81 7.07 -9.67
N VAL A 98 -4.87 7.95 -9.36
CA VAL A 98 -4.94 8.80 -8.16
C VAL A 98 -5.99 9.88 -8.39
N LEU A 99 -7.02 9.89 -7.55
CA LEU A 99 -8.09 10.88 -7.56
C LEU A 99 -7.76 12.10 -6.72
N GLN A 100 -7.16 11.88 -5.55
CA GLN A 100 -6.70 12.92 -4.65
C GLN A 100 -5.41 12.51 -3.96
N GLN A 101 -4.54 13.49 -3.73
CA GLN A 101 -3.29 13.31 -2.98
C GLN A 101 -3.02 14.53 -2.11
N LEU A 102 -2.64 14.31 -0.87
CA LEU A 102 -2.21 15.35 0.06
C LEU A 102 -0.72 15.67 -0.10
N GLY A 103 -0.29 16.78 0.49
CA GLY A 103 1.11 17.17 0.52
C GLY A 103 1.98 16.27 1.41
N ARG A 104 3.29 16.53 1.38
CA ARG A 104 4.27 15.81 2.22
C ARG A 104 4.28 16.27 3.66
N ASP A 105 4.10 17.57 3.89
CA ASP A 105 4.44 18.21 5.14
C ASP A 105 3.22 18.80 5.87
N GLU A 106 2.05 18.73 5.25
CA GLU A 106 0.82 19.31 5.78
C GLU A 106 -0.21 18.23 6.12
N ALA A 107 -0.77 18.32 7.31
CA ALA A 107 -1.93 17.53 7.68
C ALA A 107 -3.17 17.98 6.89
N GLY A 108 -3.97 17.03 6.44
CA GLY A 108 -5.14 17.35 5.62
C GLY A 108 -6.20 16.26 5.65
N ILE A 109 -7.32 16.55 5.02
CA ILE A 109 -8.42 15.61 4.81
C ILE A 109 -8.62 15.46 3.31
N ALA A 110 -8.57 14.20 2.82
CA ALA A 110 -8.97 13.86 1.47
C ALA A 110 -10.34 13.16 1.55
N MET A 111 -11.26 13.53 0.65
CA MET A 111 -12.62 12.97 0.62
C MET A 111 -12.98 12.53 -0.79
N GLN A 112 -13.52 11.33 -0.92
CA GLN A 112 -13.99 10.79 -2.18
C GLN A 112 -15.28 9.99 -1.96
N THR A 113 -16.23 10.18 -2.85
CA THR A 113 -17.42 9.33 -2.93
C THR A 113 -17.18 8.25 -3.97
N TYR A 114 -17.48 7.00 -3.63
CA TYR A 114 -17.44 5.87 -4.54
C TYR A 114 -18.85 5.29 -4.70
N ASP A 115 -19.24 5.01 -5.93
CA ASP A 115 -20.40 4.20 -6.23
C ASP A 115 -19.97 2.72 -6.19
N LEU A 116 -20.44 1.99 -5.20
CA LEU A 116 -20.05 0.59 -4.99
C LEU A 116 -20.68 -0.34 -6.04
N ASP A 117 -21.87 0.00 -6.53
CA ASP A 117 -22.54 -0.77 -7.57
C ASP A 117 -21.78 -0.66 -8.91
N GLU A 118 -21.32 0.55 -9.27
CA GLU A 118 -20.47 0.75 -10.45
C GLU A 118 -19.13 -0.01 -10.34
N LEU A 119 -18.54 -0.05 -9.15
CA LEU A 119 -17.30 -0.80 -8.90
C LEU A 119 -17.53 -2.31 -9.01
N GLU A 120 -18.64 -2.81 -8.54
CA GLU A 120 -19.00 -4.23 -8.69
C GLU A 120 -19.22 -4.58 -10.16
N GLU A 121 -19.98 -3.77 -10.89
CA GLU A 121 -20.23 -3.96 -12.34
C GLU A 121 -18.90 -3.96 -13.11
N MET A 122 -18.00 -3.03 -12.84
CA MET A 122 -16.68 -2.99 -13.46
C MET A 122 -15.90 -4.29 -13.19
N ARG A 123 -15.87 -4.76 -11.95
CA ARG A 123 -15.20 -6.02 -11.58
C ARG A 123 -15.79 -7.23 -12.31
N MET A 124 -17.09 -7.29 -12.42
CA MET A 124 -17.78 -8.39 -13.09
C MET A 124 -17.53 -8.38 -14.60
N SER A 125 -17.57 -7.20 -15.23
CA SER A 125 -17.39 -7.05 -16.69
C SER A 125 -15.96 -7.40 -17.14
N TRP A 126 -14.93 -7.02 -16.36
CA TRP A 126 -13.54 -7.31 -16.70
C TRP A 126 -13.14 -8.78 -16.49
N GLY A 127 -13.85 -9.52 -15.65
CA GLY A 127 -13.61 -10.94 -15.43
C GLY A 127 -12.31 -11.31 -14.72
N VAL A 128 -11.57 -10.34 -14.13
CA VAL A 128 -10.26 -10.60 -13.50
C VAL A 128 -10.30 -11.60 -12.35
N PHE A 129 -11.46 -11.78 -11.72
CA PHE A 129 -11.65 -12.77 -10.67
C PHE A 129 -12.11 -14.12 -11.21
N ARG A 130 -12.98 -14.12 -12.24
CA ARG A 130 -13.51 -15.31 -12.92
C ARG A 130 -12.39 -16.09 -13.63
N ASP A 131 -11.50 -15.37 -14.30
CA ASP A 131 -10.49 -15.96 -15.19
C ASP A 131 -9.18 -16.33 -14.47
N ARG A 132 -9.20 -16.28 -13.14
CA ARG A 132 -8.06 -16.70 -12.31
C ARG A 132 -7.81 -18.20 -12.45
N ARG A 133 -6.53 -18.58 -12.32
CA ARG A 133 -6.07 -19.98 -12.35
C ARG A 133 -5.36 -20.35 -11.04
N PRO A 134 -6.11 -20.51 -9.93
CA PRO A 134 -5.52 -20.75 -8.60
C PRO A 134 -4.59 -21.96 -8.55
N GLU A 135 -4.82 -22.95 -9.41
CA GLU A 135 -3.99 -24.17 -9.52
C GLU A 135 -2.53 -23.89 -9.89
N TYR A 136 -2.26 -22.75 -10.55
CA TYR A 136 -0.92 -22.30 -10.90
C TYR A 136 -0.24 -21.42 -9.86
N TYR A 137 -0.98 -20.97 -8.83
CA TYR A 137 -0.48 -19.99 -7.85
C TYR A 137 0.00 -20.63 -6.55
N ARG A 138 0.21 -21.95 -6.52
CA ARG A 138 0.61 -22.68 -5.30
C ARG A 138 1.90 -22.16 -4.69
N ALA A 139 2.81 -21.64 -5.50
CA ALA A 139 4.09 -21.10 -5.05
C ALA A 139 3.97 -19.97 -4.02
N ILE A 140 2.90 -19.15 -4.09
CA ILE A 140 2.71 -18.04 -3.15
C ILE A 140 2.17 -18.50 -1.78
N SER A 141 1.64 -19.72 -1.67
CA SER A 141 1.15 -20.30 -0.42
C SER A 141 2.15 -21.25 0.24
N THR A 142 3.31 -21.43 -0.37
CA THR A 142 4.37 -22.33 0.13
C THR A 142 5.50 -21.46 0.72
N PRO A 143 5.99 -21.78 1.92
CA PRO A 143 7.17 -21.09 2.46
C PRO A 143 8.33 -21.15 1.46
N PRO A 144 9.13 -20.08 1.32
CA PRO A 144 10.25 -20.08 0.39
C PRO A 144 11.25 -21.18 0.76
N THR A 145 11.44 -22.10 -0.17
CA THR A 145 12.50 -23.14 -0.08
C THR A 145 13.83 -22.63 -0.61
N VAL A 146 13.84 -21.43 -1.21
CA VAL A 146 15.02 -20.82 -1.79
C VAL A 146 15.58 -19.80 -0.83
N VAL A 147 16.75 -20.07 -0.27
CA VAL A 147 17.60 -19.06 0.34
C VAL A 147 18.09 -18.19 -0.81
N LEU A 148 17.54 -16.97 -0.96
CA LEU A 148 18.10 -16.02 -1.92
C LEU A 148 19.57 -15.78 -1.55
N PRO A 149 20.50 -15.85 -2.51
CA PRO A 149 21.90 -15.53 -2.24
C PRO A 149 21.97 -14.10 -1.69
N ARG A 150 22.76 -13.93 -0.63
CA ARG A 150 22.99 -12.63 0.02
C ARG A 150 23.81 -11.72 -0.88
#